data_86c0d980db19b6961c88e7481e30e7bf
#
_entry.id   86c0d980db19b6961c88e7481e30e7bf
#
_cell.length_a   1.000
_cell.length_b   1.000
_cell.length_c   1.000
_cell.angle_alpha   90.00
_cell.angle_beta   90.00
_cell.angle_gamma   90.00
#
_symmetry.space_group_name_H-M   'P 1'
#
loop_
_entity.id
_entity.type
_entity.pdbx_description
1 polymer ?
#
loop_
_entity_poly.entity_id
_entity_poly.type
_entity_poly.pdbx_seq_one_letter_code
_entity_poly.pdbx_strand_id
1 'polypeptide(L)'
;MATGVYKITDDFEKALSDYTGAPYVVTVDNQSNALFLALMYEKVKGKVIKIPARTYPSVPCEIIHAGAHVEFEPVDGKTIKGAYQLSPSKVWDSALRFTADMYIPDTHMCVSFTGPYKHFKLSKGGAILTDSLEAYHWFRRARYSGRRECSYHDDYFDMLGWNFYMMPELATRGLLLMGQFYNMDGTKKHQEDLELPY
;
A
#
# COMPACT_ATOMS: atom_id res chain seq x y z
N MET A 1 11.44 -21.46 -4.07
CA MET A 1 12.00 -20.47 -3.13
C MET A 1 12.49 -19.29 -3.95
N ALA A 2 11.98 -18.09 -3.70
CA ALA A 2 12.49 -16.88 -4.36
C ALA A 2 13.99 -16.74 -4.03
N THR A 3 14.82 -16.74 -5.06
CA THR A 3 16.27 -16.67 -4.90
C THR A 3 16.74 -15.23 -5.02
N GLY A 4 17.46 -14.74 -4.01
CA GLY A 4 18.30 -13.54 -4.13
C GLY A 4 17.55 -12.20 -3.98
N VAL A 5 17.37 -11.47 -5.07
CA VAL A 5 16.94 -10.05 -5.08
C VAL A 5 15.54 -9.82 -4.51
N TYR A 6 14.59 -10.74 -4.72
CA TYR A 6 13.22 -10.60 -4.23
C TYR A 6 13.05 -10.94 -2.75
N LYS A 7 13.98 -11.72 -2.18
CA LYS A 7 13.92 -12.09 -0.76
C LYS A 7 13.90 -10.87 0.17
N ILE A 8 14.67 -9.84 -0.13
CA ILE A 8 14.72 -8.62 0.70
C ILE A 8 13.38 -7.87 0.68
N THR A 9 12.68 -7.91 -0.45
CA THR A 9 11.33 -7.33 -0.56
C THR A 9 10.33 -8.13 0.27
N ASP A 10 10.39 -9.46 0.22
CA ASP A 10 9.55 -10.34 1.05
C ASP A 10 9.82 -10.12 2.56
N ASP A 11 11.09 -9.99 2.96
CA ASP A 11 11.48 -9.72 4.34
C ASP A 11 10.95 -8.34 4.81
N PHE A 12 10.96 -7.33 3.94
CA PHE A 12 10.40 -6.02 4.25
C PHE A 12 8.86 -6.05 4.32
N GLU A 13 8.19 -6.74 3.39
CA GLU A 13 6.74 -6.95 3.42
C GLU A 13 6.30 -7.68 4.70
N LYS A 14 7.08 -8.68 5.12
CA LYS A 14 6.83 -9.35 6.41
C LYS A 14 6.98 -8.41 7.61
N ALA A 15 8.02 -7.59 7.65
CA ALA A 15 8.22 -6.62 8.73
C ALA A 15 7.09 -5.59 8.78
N LEU A 16 6.58 -5.15 7.63
CA LEU A 16 5.41 -4.28 7.53
C LEU A 16 4.13 -4.99 8.03
N SER A 17 3.94 -6.25 7.65
CA SER A 17 2.84 -7.10 8.12
C SER A 17 2.86 -7.22 9.65
N ASP A 18 4.00 -7.60 10.20
CA ASP A 18 4.19 -7.76 11.64
C ASP A 18 3.90 -6.46 12.40
N TYR A 19 4.28 -5.29 11.85
CA TYR A 19 4.05 -4.00 12.48
C TYR A 19 2.60 -3.52 12.36
N THR A 20 2.02 -3.57 11.17
CA THR A 20 0.69 -3.01 10.87
C THR A 20 -0.46 -3.91 11.27
N GLY A 21 -0.20 -5.20 11.52
CA GLY A 21 -1.22 -6.21 11.79
C GLY A 21 -1.95 -6.72 10.54
N ALA A 22 -1.57 -6.29 9.35
CA ALA A 22 -2.13 -6.79 8.11
C ALA A 22 -1.61 -8.20 7.80
N PRO A 23 -2.47 -9.20 7.53
CA PRO A 23 -2.03 -10.56 7.18
C PRO A 23 -1.09 -10.62 5.97
N TYR A 24 -1.34 -9.76 4.97
CA TYR A 24 -0.54 -9.69 3.75
C TYR A 24 -0.20 -8.25 3.40
N VAL A 25 1.02 -8.06 2.89
CA VAL A 25 1.51 -6.76 2.43
C VAL A 25 2.15 -6.92 1.06
N VAL A 26 1.87 -5.98 0.17
CA VAL A 26 2.49 -5.90 -1.15
C VAL A 26 3.09 -4.52 -1.34
N THR A 27 4.41 -4.42 -1.38
CA THR A 27 5.11 -3.15 -1.63
C THR A 27 5.06 -2.77 -3.11
N VAL A 28 5.01 -1.47 -3.36
CA VAL A 28 5.02 -0.87 -4.70
C VAL A 28 5.93 0.36 -4.72
N ASP A 29 6.22 0.85 -5.90
CA ASP A 29 7.12 1.99 -6.11
C ASP A 29 6.61 3.32 -5.55
N ASN A 30 5.29 3.48 -5.40
CA ASN A 30 4.65 4.63 -4.74
C ASN A 30 3.19 4.33 -4.36
N GLN A 31 2.60 5.16 -3.47
CA GLN A 31 1.21 4.96 -3.02
C GLN A 31 0.17 5.22 -4.12
N SER A 32 0.41 6.12 -5.06
CA SER A 32 -0.55 6.35 -6.16
C SER A 32 -0.76 5.07 -6.95
N ASN A 33 0.32 4.36 -7.27
CA ASN A 33 0.24 3.04 -7.92
C ASN A 33 -0.40 1.98 -7.02
N ALA A 34 -0.23 2.04 -5.68
CA ALA A 34 -0.96 1.20 -4.74
C ALA A 34 -2.47 1.42 -4.85
N LEU A 35 -2.92 2.68 -4.84
CA LEU A 35 -4.33 3.04 -5.00
C LEU A 35 -4.87 2.56 -6.34
N PHE A 36 -4.14 2.81 -7.43
CA PHE A 36 -4.52 2.36 -8.76
C PHE A 36 -4.71 0.84 -8.82
N LEU A 37 -3.73 0.06 -8.34
CA LEU A 37 -3.84 -1.40 -8.33
C LEU A 37 -5.01 -1.90 -7.49
N ALA A 38 -5.24 -1.30 -6.31
CA ALA A 38 -6.36 -1.65 -5.44
C ALA A 38 -7.71 -1.36 -6.11
N LEU A 39 -7.84 -0.20 -6.78
CA LEU A 39 -9.05 0.17 -7.54
C LEU A 39 -9.27 -0.76 -8.75
N MET A 40 -8.20 -1.15 -9.44
CA MET A 40 -8.28 -2.12 -10.54
C MET A 40 -8.75 -3.50 -10.06
N TYR A 41 -8.25 -3.98 -8.91
CA TYR A 41 -8.68 -5.22 -8.30
C TYR A 41 -10.16 -5.17 -7.91
N GLU A 42 -10.62 -4.07 -7.32
CA GLU A 42 -12.02 -3.80 -6.93
C GLU A 42 -12.96 -3.58 -8.13
N LYS A 43 -12.42 -3.58 -9.36
CA LYS A 43 -13.20 -3.42 -10.61
C LYS A 43 -14.13 -2.21 -10.57
N VAL A 44 -13.56 -1.05 -10.25
CA VAL A 44 -14.33 0.19 -10.06
C VAL A 44 -14.74 0.88 -11.37
N LYS A 45 -14.32 0.38 -12.53
CA LYS A 45 -14.64 0.97 -13.84
C LYS A 45 -16.14 1.27 -13.98
N GLY A 46 -16.46 2.52 -14.34
CA GLY A 46 -17.84 3.01 -14.51
C GLY A 46 -18.59 3.31 -13.21
N LYS A 47 -17.99 3.04 -12.04
CA LYS A 47 -18.59 3.35 -10.73
C LYS A 47 -18.26 4.80 -10.33
N VAL A 48 -19.07 5.36 -9.44
CA VAL A 48 -18.75 6.63 -8.75
C VAL A 48 -18.02 6.32 -7.46
N ILE A 49 -16.86 6.94 -7.29
CA ILE A 49 -16.02 6.83 -6.09
C ILE A 49 -16.02 8.18 -5.37
N LYS A 50 -16.45 8.16 -4.12
CA LYS A 50 -16.54 9.32 -3.25
C LYS A 50 -15.29 9.47 -2.41
N ILE A 51 -14.73 10.68 -2.40
CA ILE A 51 -13.52 11.03 -1.66
C ILE A 51 -13.66 12.40 -1.00
N PRO A 52 -12.90 12.69 0.07
CA PRO A 52 -12.90 14.02 0.67
C PRO A 52 -12.51 15.11 -0.33
N ALA A 53 -13.18 16.27 -0.25
CA ALA A 53 -12.89 17.43 -1.09
C ALA A 53 -11.45 17.96 -0.93
N ARG A 54 -10.82 17.70 0.23
CA ARG A 54 -9.39 17.98 0.46
C ARG A 54 -8.62 16.68 0.53
N THR A 55 -7.99 16.33 -0.58
CA THR A 55 -7.11 15.15 -0.71
C THR A 55 -5.90 15.47 -1.57
N TYR A 56 -4.93 14.55 -1.60
CA TYR A 56 -3.77 14.70 -2.47
C TYR A 56 -4.17 14.52 -3.94
N PRO A 57 -3.66 15.36 -4.88
CA PRO A 57 -4.11 15.36 -6.28
C PRO A 57 -4.02 14.02 -7.02
N SER A 58 -3.11 13.12 -6.63
CA SER A 58 -3.04 11.81 -7.27
C SER A 58 -4.25 10.93 -7.00
N VAL A 59 -4.96 11.10 -5.88
CA VAL A 59 -6.09 10.24 -5.54
C VAL A 59 -7.21 10.30 -6.58
N PRO A 60 -7.78 11.49 -6.91
CA PRO A 60 -8.76 11.57 -7.99
C PRO A 60 -8.18 11.15 -9.34
N CYS A 61 -6.89 11.39 -9.62
CA CYS A 61 -6.26 10.93 -10.85
C CYS A 61 -6.29 9.40 -10.97
N GLU A 62 -5.94 8.67 -9.91
CA GLU A 62 -5.91 7.20 -9.97
C GLU A 62 -7.32 6.58 -10.04
N ILE A 63 -8.33 7.25 -9.48
CA ILE A 63 -9.73 6.85 -9.67
C ILE A 63 -10.13 6.97 -11.16
N ILE A 64 -9.76 8.09 -11.80
CA ILE A 64 -10.03 8.32 -13.23
C ILE A 64 -9.23 7.33 -14.09
N HIS A 65 -7.95 7.10 -13.81
CA HIS A 65 -7.12 6.12 -14.50
C HIS A 65 -7.70 4.70 -14.41
N ALA A 66 -8.31 4.35 -13.28
CA ALA A 66 -9.03 3.07 -13.10
C ALA A 66 -10.38 3.03 -13.85
N GLY A 67 -10.75 4.11 -14.56
CA GLY A 67 -11.98 4.21 -15.35
C GLY A 67 -13.24 4.49 -14.53
N ALA A 68 -13.10 4.95 -13.28
CA ALA A 68 -14.19 5.36 -12.42
C ALA A 68 -14.46 6.87 -12.49
N HIS A 69 -15.56 7.30 -11.90
CA HIS A 69 -15.93 8.71 -11.74
C HIS A 69 -15.68 9.18 -10.33
N VAL A 70 -15.19 10.42 -10.17
CA VAL A 70 -14.92 11.03 -8.87
C VAL A 70 -16.11 11.86 -8.43
N GLU A 71 -16.51 11.70 -7.17
CA GLU A 71 -17.41 12.60 -6.47
C GLU A 71 -16.73 13.11 -5.21
N PHE A 72 -16.66 14.44 -5.04
CA PHE A 72 -16.08 15.06 -3.86
C PHE A 72 -17.14 15.28 -2.78
N GLU A 73 -16.86 14.82 -1.57
CA GLU A 73 -17.73 15.00 -0.41
C GLU A 73 -17.07 15.94 0.63
N PRO A 74 -17.86 16.66 1.44
CA PRO A 74 -17.37 17.27 2.67
C PRO A 74 -16.66 16.24 3.56
N VAL A 75 -15.71 16.68 4.40
CA VAL A 75 -14.79 15.82 5.17
C VAL A 75 -15.46 14.93 6.24
N ASP A 76 -16.77 14.80 6.24
CA ASP A 76 -17.57 14.09 7.26
C ASP A 76 -17.74 12.59 7.00
N GLY A 77 -17.07 12.05 5.98
CA GLY A 77 -17.13 10.63 5.60
C GLY A 77 -16.44 9.69 6.60
N LYS A 78 -16.35 8.40 6.25
CA LYS A 78 -15.62 7.40 7.04
C LYS A 78 -14.12 7.74 7.04
N THR A 79 -13.71 8.57 7.99
CA THR A 79 -12.33 8.94 8.20
C THR A 79 -11.86 8.47 9.57
N ILE A 80 -10.61 8.02 9.62
CA ILE A 80 -9.85 7.85 10.85
C ILE A 80 -8.60 8.74 10.74
N LYS A 81 -7.93 9.04 11.84
CA LYS A 81 -6.76 9.91 11.82
C LYS A 81 -5.76 9.46 10.74
N GLY A 82 -5.57 10.27 9.72
CA GLY A 82 -4.62 10.06 8.62
C GLY A 82 -5.03 9.03 7.55
N ALA A 83 -6.27 8.52 7.58
CA ALA A 83 -6.79 7.62 6.55
C ALA A 83 -8.28 7.81 6.29
N TYR A 84 -8.73 7.51 5.07
CA TYR A 84 -10.13 7.55 4.67
C TYR A 84 -10.43 6.52 3.56
N GLN A 85 -11.68 6.11 3.49
CA GLN A 85 -12.17 5.17 2.49
C GLN A 85 -12.46 5.87 1.16
N LEU A 86 -12.09 5.25 0.05
CA LEU A 86 -12.56 5.58 -1.29
C LEU A 86 -13.92 4.88 -1.49
N SER A 87 -14.98 5.53 -1.01
CA SER A 87 -16.30 4.90 -0.88
C SER A 87 -17.01 4.75 -2.23
N PRO A 88 -17.71 3.63 -2.50
CA PRO A 88 -18.00 2.51 -1.61
C PRO A 88 -17.02 1.33 -1.72
N SER A 89 -15.87 1.50 -2.37
CA SER A 89 -14.88 0.42 -2.54
C SER A 89 -14.24 0.01 -1.20
N LYS A 90 -13.54 -1.13 -1.19
CA LYS A 90 -12.74 -1.56 -0.02
C LYS A 90 -11.38 -0.85 0.08
N VAL A 91 -11.09 0.08 -0.82
CA VAL A 91 -9.82 0.80 -0.89
C VAL A 91 -9.79 1.95 0.10
N TRP A 92 -8.68 2.05 0.87
CA TRP A 92 -8.44 3.14 1.80
C TRP A 92 -7.14 3.87 1.44
N ASP A 93 -7.21 5.19 1.35
CA ASP A 93 -6.01 6.04 1.38
C ASP A 93 -5.55 6.18 2.83
N SER A 94 -4.37 5.66 3.13
CA SER A 94 -3.73 5.71 4.44
C SER A 94 -2.38 6.45 4.35
N ALA A 95 -2.30 7.48 3.49
CA ALA A 95 -1.07 8.19 3.21
C ALA A 95 -0.44 8.86 4.43
N LEU A 96 -1.25 9.28 5.40
CA LEU A 96 -0.80 9.96 6.62
C LEU A 96 -0.92 9.08 7.87
N ARG A 97 -1.28 7.80 7.71
CA ARG A 97 -1.39 6.86 8.83
C ARG A 97 -0.42 5.71 8.66
N PHE A 98 0.54 5.61 9.56
CA PHE A 98 1.43 4.45 9.68
C PHE A 98 1.72 4.21 11.15
N THR A 99 1.00 3.28 11.78
CA THR A 99 1.08 2.98 13.20
C THR A 99 0.93 1.48 13.46
N ALA A 100 1.30 1.06 14.66
CA ALA A 100 1.13 -0.32 15.10
C ALA A 100 -0.34 -0.76 14.98
N ASP A 101 -0.52 -1.99 14.51
CA ASP A 101 -1.81 -2.69 14.44
C ASP A 101 -2.95 -1.86 13.80
N MET A 102 -2.59 -1.08 12.77
CA MET A 102 -3.49 -0.13 12.11
C MET A 102 -4.46 -0.77 11.11
N TYR A 103 -4.22 -2.01 10.73
CA TYR A 103 -4.96 -2.65 9.66
C TYR A 103 -6.45 -2.80 10.01
N ILE A 104 -7.32 -2.46 9.06
CA ILE A 104 -8.77 -2.62 9.15
C ILE A 104 -9.16 -3.87 8.35
N PRO A 105 -9.77 -4.90 8.97
CA PRO A 105 -10.19 -6.12 8.27
C PRO A 105 -11.12 -5.84 7.07
N ASP A 106 -11.05 -6.70 6.07
CA ASP A 106 -11.84 -6.65 4.84
C ASP A 106 -11.62 -5.36 4.02
N THR A 107 -10.37 -4.84 4.04
CA THR A 107 -9.98 -3.64 3.28
C THR A 107 -8.69 -3.83 2.50
N HIS A 108 -8.43 -2.87 1.60
CA HIS A 108 -7.14 -2.67 0.92
C HIS A 108 -6.60 -1.30 1.32
N MET A 109 -5.78 -1.24 2.38
CA MET A 109 -5.22 0.03 2.86
C MET A 109 -3.92 0.35 2.13
N CYS A 110 -3.87 1.50 1.46
CA CYS A 110 -2.72 1.96 0.70
C CYS A 110 -1.91 2.97 1.52
N VAL A 111 -0.70 2.58 1.92
CA VAL A 111 0.22 3.41 2.72
C VAL A 111 1.31 4.04 1.86
N SER A 112 1.80 5.21 2.29
CA SER A 112 2.85 5.97 1.59
C SER A 112 4.11 6.08 2.42
N PHE A 113 5.25 5.86 1.77
CA PHE A 113 6.58 6.06 2.34
C PHE A 113 7.31 7.27 1.73
N THR A 114 6.63 8.05 0.88
CA THR A 114 7.19 9.19 0.14
C THR A 114 6.81 10.51 0.81
N GLY A 115 7.81 11.33 1.11
CA GLY A 115 7.61 12.71 1.56
C GLY A 115 8.02 12.97 3.00
N PRO A 116 8.23 14.26 3.35
CA PRO A 116 8.81 14.66 4.63
C PRO A 116 7.85 14.49 5.82
N TYR A 117 6.54 14.50 5.55
CA TYR A 117 5.48 14.44 6.59
C TYR A 117 5.00 13.02 6.91
N LYS A 118 5.73 11.99 6.48
CA LYS A 118 5.38 10.60 6.77
C LYS A 118 6.08 10.12 8.04
N HIS A 119 5.43 9.27 8.80
CA HIS A 119 6.08 8.60 9.95
C HIS A 119 7.17 7.66 9.45
N PHE A 120 6.89 6.86 8.43
CA PHE A 120 7.88 6.02 7.76
C PHE A 120 8.35 6.72 6.47
N LYS A 121 9.66 7.01 6.39
CA LYS A 121 10.23 7.85 5.34
C LYS A 121 11.23 7.08 4.49
N LEU A 122 10.81 6.68 3.31
CA LEU A 122 11.69 6.36 2.20
C LEU A 122 11.69 7.53 1.20
N SER A 123 12.64 7.55 0.29
CA SER A 123 12.66 8.56 -0.79
C SER A 123 11.47 8.38 -1.74
N LYS A 124 11.07 7.12 -1.97
CA LYS A 124 9.91 6.70 -2.75
C LYS A 124 9.39 5.38 -2.20
N GLY A 125 8.13 5.06 -2.47
CA GLY A 125 7.56 3.77 -2.08
C GLY A 125 6.17 3.89 -1.49
N GLY A 126 5.48 2.77 -1.47
CA GLY A 126 4.19 2.55 -0.84
C GLY A 126 3.93 1.07 -0.64
N ALA A 127 2.81 0.73 -0.04
CA ALA A 127 2.37 -0.65 0.08
C ALA A 127 0.85 -0.75 0.12
N ILE A 128 0.34 -1.92 -0.22
CA ILE A 128 -1.06 -2.33 -0.06
C ILE A 128 -1.10 -3.34 1.09
N LEU A 129 -1.89 -3.04 2.11
CA LEU A 129 -2.19 -3.93 3.24
C LEU A 129 -3.52 -4.61 2.97
N THR A 130 -3.61 -5.94 3.13
CA THR A 130 -4.84 -6.70 2.87
C THR A 130 -4.88 -7.99 3.70
N ASP A 131 -6.09 -8.52 3.95
CA ASP A 131 -6.29 -9.86 4.53
C ASP A 131 -6.74 -10.89 3.48
N SER A 132 -7.01 -10.46 2.25
CA SER A 132 -7.37 -11.34 1.15
C SER A 132 -6.15 -11.99 0.52
N LEU A 133 -6.02 -13.30 0.66
CA LEU A 133 -4.96 -14.08 -0.01
C LEU A 133 -5.06 -13.99 -1.54
N GLU A 134 -6.28 -13.95 -2.08
CA GLU A 134 -6.51 -13.80 -3.53
C GLU A 134 -6.01 -12.45 -4.02
N ALA A 135 -6.37 -11.35 -3.30
CA ALA A 135 -5.90 -10.01 -3.61
C ALA A 135 -4.38 -9.91 -3.51
N TYR A 136 -3.78 -10.50 -2.48
CA TYR A 136 -2.32 -10.56 -2.30
C TYR A 136 -1.62 -11.16 -3.52
N HIS A 137 -2.06 -12.34 -3.98
CA HIS A 137 -1.47 -12.97 -5.17
C HIS A 137 -1.69 -12.15 -6.44
N TRP A 138 -2.87 -11.54 -6.57
CA TRP A 138 -3.16 -10.66 -7.70
C TRP A 138 -2.24 -9.43 -7.70
N PHE A 139 -2.09 -8.73 -6.56
CA PHE A 139 -1.24 -7.54 -6.44
C PHE A 139 0.24 -7.85 -6.71
N ARG A 140 0.75 -8.96 -6.21
CA ARG A 140 2.14 -9.39 -6.48
C ARG A 140 2.40 -9.54 -7.97
N ARG A 141 1.50 -10.14 -8.70
CA ARG A 141 1.58 -10.27 -10.17
C ARG A 141 1.35 -8.94 -10.86
N ALA A 142 0.32 -8.20 -10.46
CA ALA A 142 -0.05 -6.93 -11.08
C ALA A 142 1.08 -5.91 -11.04
N ARG A 143 1.79 -5.78 -9.90
CA ARG A 143 2.95 -4.87 -9.76
C ARG A 143 4.14 -5.27 -10.61
N TYR A 144 4.20 -6.50 -11.11
CA TYR A 144 5.33 -7.07 -11.84
C TYR A 144 4.93 -7.51 -13.25
N SER A 145 4.26 -6.63 -13.98
CA SER A 145 3.84 -6.84 -15.39
C SER A 145 2.96 -8.08 -15.60
N GLY A 146 2.19 -8.49 -14.60
CA GLY A 146 1.35 -9.69 -14.64
C GLY A 146 2.09 -11.01 -14.46
N ARG A 147 3.42 -10.96 -14.27
CA ARG A 147 4.30 -12.12 -14.18
C ARG A 147 4.15 -12.85 -12.84
N ARG A 148 4.43 -14.14 -12.88
CA ARG A 148 4.62 -14.97 -11.69
C ARG A 148 6.08 -14.90 -11.22
N GLU A 149 6.31 -15.19 -9.95
CA GLU A 149 7.66 -15.32 -9.40
C GLU A 149 8.20 -16.73 -9.64
N CYS A 150 8.40 -17.07 -10.90
CA CYS A 150 8.90 -18.34 -11.37
C CYS A 150 9.93 -18.14 -12.50
N SER A 151 10.51 -19.23 -12.99
CA SER A 151 11.33 -19.20 -14.20
C SER A 151 10.53 -18.62 -15.37
N TYR A 152 11.19 -17.87 -16.26
CA TYR A 152 10.58 -17.34 -17.48
C TYR A 152 9.88 -18.42 -18.33
N HIS A 153 10.43 -19.62 -18.36
CA HIS A 153 9.88 -20.74 -19.12
C HIS A 153 8.62 -21.36 -18.48
N ASP A 154 8.39 -21.09 -17.19
CA ASP A 154 7.25 -21.60 -16.42
C ASP A 154 6.14 -20.56 -16.27
N ASP A 155 6.34 -19.36 -16.81
CA ASP A 155 5.35 -18.27 -16.76
C ASP A 155 4.41 -18.34 -17.97
N TYR A 156 3.11 -18.27 -17.74
CA TYR A 156 2.09 -18.34 -18.79
C TYR A 156 1.67 -16.97 -19.33
N PHE A 157 2.11 -15.86 -18.73
CA PHE A 157 1.77 -14.50 -19.14
C PHE A 157 0.26 -14.28 -19.37
N ASP A 158 -0.55 -14.80 -18.47
CA ASP A 158 -2.01 -14.88 -18.55
C ASP A 158 -2.72 -13.71 -17.83
N MET A 159 -1.97 -12.73 -17.37
CA MET A 159 -2.48 -11.60 -16.63
C MET A 159 -1.87 -10.28 -17.09
N LEU A 160 -2.72 -9.27 -17.26
CA LEU A 160 -2.27 -7.89 -17.47
C LEU A 160 -1.71 -7.32 -16.15
N GLY A 161 -0.58 -6.61 -16.24
CA GLY A 161 0.04 -5.98 -15.09
C GLY A 161 0.83 -4.74 -15.46
N TRP A 162 1.49 -4.16 -14.46
CA TRP A 162 2.24 -2.92 -14.56
C TRP A 162 3.63 -3.10 -13.97
N ASN A 163 4.55 -2.22 -14.31
CA ASN A 163 5.91 -2.20 -13.76
C ASN A 163 5.97 -1.24 -12.56
N PHE A 164 5.37 -1.66 -11.45
CA PHE A 164 5.17 -0.86 -10.23
C PHE A 164 5.85 -1.47 -9.00
N TYR A 165 6.75 -2.44 -9.17
CA TYR A 165 7.43 -3.07 -8.04
C TYR A 165 8.38 -2.10 -7.32
N MET A 166 8.51 -2.29 -6.02
CA MET A 166 9.50 -1.56 -5.22
C MET A 166 10.91 -2.04 -5.56
N MET A 167 11.84 -1.12 -5.72
CA MET A 167 13.25 -1.46 -5.92
C MET A 167 13.83 -2.14 -4.68
N PRO A 168 14.61 -3.21 -4.83
CA PRO A 168 15.22 -3.93 -3.70
C PRO A 168 16.07 -3.06 -2.78
N GLU A 169 16.72 -2.03 -3.30
CA GLU A 169 17.49 -1.05 -2.54
C GLU A 169 16.61 -0.25 -1.58
N LEU A 170 15.39 0.11 -2.02
CA LEU A 170 14.43 0.79 -1.17
C LEU A 170 13.85 -0.16 -0.12
N ALA A 171 13.57 -1.41 -0.48
CA ALA A 171 13.14 -2.43 0.47
C ALA A 171 14.20 -2.69 1.55
N THR A 172 15.49 -2.77 1.17
CA THR A 172 16.61 -2.89 2.10
C THR A 172 16.65 -1.73 3.08
N ARG A 173 16.56 -0.50 2.59
CA ARG A 173 16.52 0.69 3.44
C ARG A 173 15.28 0.68 4.34
N GLY A 174 14.14 0.27 3.80
CA GLY A 174 12.90 0.13 4.54
C GLY A 174 13.05 -0.84 5.71
N LEU A 175 13.58 -2.02 5.45
CA LEU A 175 13.80 -3.04 6.48
C LEU A 175 14.73 -2.56 7.60
N LEU A 176 15.82 -1.87 7.26
CA LEU A 176 16.72 -1.26 8.25
C LEU A 176 16.02 -0.22 9.12
N LEU A 177 15.12 0.59 8.53
CA LEU A 177 14.41 1.64 9.27
C LEU A 177 13.26 1.10 10.12
N MET A 178 12.80 -0.13 9.91
CA MET A 178 11.71 -0.72 10.72
C MET A 178 12.05 -0.77 12.21
N GLY A 179 13.33 -0.90 12.57
CA GLY A 179 13.77 -0.92 13.96
C GLY A 179 13.37 0.32 14.76
N GLN A 180 13.20 1.48 14.14
CA GLN A 180 12.76 2.71 14.82
C GLN A 180 11.31 2.66 15.34
N PHE A 181 10.51 1.71 14.83
CA PHE A 181 9.09 1.53 15.19
C PHE A 181 8.89 0.55 16.34
N TYR A 182 9.97 0.11 16.97
CA TYR A 182 9.96 -0.75 18.13
C TYR A 182 10.72 -0.12 19.28
N ASN A 183 10.28 -0.39 20.51
CA ASN A 183 10.99 -0.07 21.73
C ASN A 183 12.15 -1.06 21.96
N MET A 184 13.02 -0.77 22.93
CA MET A 184 14.14 -1.64 23.26
C MET A 184 13.70 -3.03 23.79
N ASP A 185 12.50 -3.13 24.35
CA ASP A 185 11.89 -4.37 24.79
C ASP A 185 11.16 -5.15 23.68
N GLY A 186 11.19 -4.63 22.42
CA GLY A 186 10.54 -5.24 21.26
C GLY A 186 9.06 -4.91 21.11
N THR A 187 8.48 -4.08 21.96
CA THR A 187 7.08 -3.63 21.79
C THR A 187 6.96 -2.63 20.64
N LYS A 188 5.82 -2.64 19.95
CA LYS A 188 5.54 -1.73 18.84
C LYS A 188 5.24 -0.32 19.35
N LYS A 189 5.77 0.70 18.66
CA LYS A 189 5.41 2.10 18.91
C LYS A 189 4.16 2.48 18.12
N HIS A 190 3.25 3.21 18.74
CA HIS A 190 2.09 3.80 18.08
C HIS A 190 2.43 5.17 17.47
N GLN A 191 1.63 5.60 16.48
CA GLN A 191 1.87 6.88 15.80
C GLN A 191 1.90 8.09 16.75
N GLU A 192 1.13 8.03 17.81
CA GLU A 192 1.09 9.08 18.84
C GLU A 192 2.37 9.19 19.66
N ASP A 193 3.14 8.09 19.70
CA ASP A 193 4.42 7.99 20.43
C ASP A 193 5.61 8.46 19.57
N LEU A 194 5.38 8.64 18.26
CA LEU A 194 6.42 9.04 17.33
C LEU A 194 6.43 10.58 17.21
N GLU A 195 7.57 11.19 17.53
CA GLU A 195 7.78 12.62 17.25
C GLU A 195 7.68 12.88 15.75
N LEU A 196 6.76 13.77 15.37
CA LEU A 196 6.70 14.30 14.02
C LEU A 196 7.74 15.42 13.90
N PRO A 197 8.75 15.26 13.03
CA PRO A 197 9.54 16.41 12.65
C PRO A 197 8.65 17.33 11.78
N TYR A 198 8.27 18.43 12.31
CA TYR A 198 7.68 19.54 11.59
C TYR A 198 8.79 20.40 10.99
#